data_ddf740124d3be0ec4a771b4fae54e785
#
_entry.id   ddf740124d3be0ec4a771b4fae54e785
#
_cell.length_a   1.000
_cell.length_b   1.000
_cell.length_c   1.000
_cell.angle_alpha   90.00
_cell.angle_beta   90.00
_cell.angle_gamma   90.00
#
_symmetry.space_group_name_H-M   'P 1'
#
loop_
_entity.id
_entity.type
_entity.pdbx_description
1 polymer ?
#
loop_
_entity_poly.entity_id
_entity_poly.type
_entity_poly.pdbx_seq_one_letter_code
_entity_poly.pdbx_strand_id
1 'polypeptide(L)'
;MLNITDKTKNYIVFLSVFLFMYVLNCLTPVYFGDDIVYSYKWEDGMYLLKPLTNDNVLISSFSDLFISMKNHYLNWHGRLVPTFLMFFWAWIGKDWFNIFNALLFVLLFYFIGRLVSCSSLYECNWKDYSFLFILIWIFMPGWVTVFLWQSGSVNYLWTIVLIFTFFIHYLQIDITDINPILTFILGLLSGCTNENNVPIIILICCYLVYNSVKRPLWSFTGIFGLVTGFFIFWLSPSFKNRIIADSIDKIPLVSKEYGEMLERVITGLNNGQFMPWLFEKTVYIENFVSIAIYLILVLPFITFLFIYRKNINNRNIKIFISMSFLSMACMMFSLYTPFRSLFFSFIYLLIAVIILYHQIETDKWFNMGMKYLVVFSVLYFTVTASLFTYVKYISWTDYKIFDSYLSQHKNQSVVYELPCYPVWTTYLIKSFEYYNDFDFQWVKNSVLVKYNLTNLELIY
;
A
#
# COMPACT_ATOMS: atom_id res chain seq x y z
N MET A 1 -29.91 -18.58 -25.50
CA MET A 1 -28.83 -18.09 -24.63
C MET A 1 -28.44 -16.71 -25.14
N LEU A 2 -28.54 -15.68 -24.31
CA LEU A 2 -28.07 -14.34 -24.65
C LEU A 2 -26.56 -14.39 -24.91
N ASN A 3 -26.12 -14.04 -26.10
CA ASN A 3 -24.70 -13.96 -26.47
C ASN A 3 -24.07 -12.72 -25.78
N ILE A 4 -23.62 -12.88 -24.54
CA ILE A 4 -23.00 -11.82 -23.77
C ILE A 4 -21.64 -11.51 -24.39
N THR A 5 -21.41 -10.27 -24.79
CA THR A 5 -20.14 -9.82 -25.39
C THR A 5 -19.02 -9.85 -24.34
N ASP A 6 -17.76 -10.00 -24.73
CA ASP A 6 -16.62 -9.98 -23.81
C ASP A 6 -16.51 -8.65 -23.05
N LYS A 7 -16.91 -7.55 -23.67
CA LYS A 7 -17.00 -6.24 -23.01
C LYS A 7 -17.99 -6.26 -21.83
N THR A 8 -19.17 -6.88 -22.04
CA THR A 8 -20.17 -7.04 -20.97
C THR A 8 -19.65 -7.93 -19.85
N LYS A 9 -18.91 -9.01 -20.18
CA LYS A 9 -18.29 -9.89 -19.18
C LYS A 9 -17.22 -9.15 -18.37
N ASN A 10 -16.41 -8.28 -18.99
CA ASN A 10 -15.46 -7.43 -18.27
C ASN A 10 -16.17 -6.54 -17.25
N TYR A 11 -17.28 -5.90 -17.61
CA TYR A 11 -18.06 -5.10 -16.65
C TYR A 11 -18.63 -5.93 -15.50
N ILE A 12 -19.09 -7.16 -15.78
CA ILE A 12 -19.57 -8.07 -14.71
C ILE A 12 -18.42 -8.39 -13.74
N VAL A 13 -17.21 -8.69 -14.23
CA VAL A 13 -16.05 -8.96 -13.36
C VAL A 13 -15.70 -7.73 -12.54
N PHE A 14 -15.63 -6.55 -13.15
CA PHE A 14 -15.32 -5.31 -12.43
C PHE A 14 -16.37 -4.98 -11.36
N LEU A 15 -17.65 -5.16 -11.66
CA LEU A 15 -18.72 -4.98 -10.69
C LEU A 15 -18.63 -6.00 -9.55
N SER A 16 -18.34 -7.27 -9.86
CA SER A 16 -18.19 -8.32 -8.84
C SER A 16 -17.01 -8.03 -7.92
N VAL A 17 -15.88 -7.62 -8.47
CA VAL A 17 -14.69 -7.20 -7.70
C VAL A 17 -14.99 -5.97 -6.87
N PHE A 18 -15.69 -4.97 -7.43
CA PHE A 18 -16.10 -3.78 -6.68
C PHE A 18 -16.97 -4.16 -5.48
N LEU A 19 -18.02 -4.94 -5.69
CA LEU A 19 -18.94 -5.33 -4.62
C LEU A 19 -18.23 -6.14 -3.53
N PHE A 20 -17.37 -7.08 -3.91
CA PHE A 20 -16.58 -7.86 -2.97
C PHE A 20 -15.66 -6.97 -2.13
N MET A 21 -14.91 -6.08 -2.78
CA MET A 21 -14.02 -5.14 -2.08
C MET A 21 -14.79 -4.14 -1.21
N TYR A 22 -15.95 -3.68 -1.67
CA TYR A 22 -16.81 -2.79 -0.90
C TYR A 22 -17.29 -3.48 0.40
N VAL A 23 -17.77 -4.72 0.31
CA VAL A 23 -18.18 -5.51 1.49
C VAL A 23 -16.99 -5.66 2.45
N LEU A 24 -15.81 -6.03 1.97
CA LEU A 24 -14.63 -6.17 2.82
C LEU A 24 -14.20 -4.86 3.48
N ASN A 25 -14.29 -3.73 2.77
CA ASN A 25 -14.02 -2.41 3.34
C ASN A 25 -15.02 -2.05 4.44
N CYS A 26 -16.32 -2.36 4.25
CA CYS A 26 -17.36 -2.16 5.27
C CYS A 26 -17.14 -3.04 6.51
N LEU A 27 -16.65 -4.27 6.32
CA LEU A 27 -16.30 -5.19 7.41
C LEU A 27 -14.94 -4.91 8.06
N THR A 28 -14.22 -3.89 7.58
CA THR A 28 -12.94 -3.46 8.15
C THR A 28 -13.16 -2.15 8.89
N PRO A 29 -13.15 -2.15 10.24
CA PRO A 29 -13.37 -0.94 11.02
C PRO A 29 -12.22 0.07 10.90
N VAL A 30 -12.41 1.25 11.51
CA VAL A 30 -11.34 2.25 11.67
C VAL A 30 -10.27 1.67 12.59
N TYR A 31 -9.01 1.76 12.18
CA TYR A 31 -7.89 1.32 13.00
C TYR A 31 -7.67 2.24 14.19
N PHE A 32 -7.50 1.67 15.37
CA PHE A 32 -7.39 2.42 16.63
C PHE A 32 -6.11 3.27 16.75
N GLY A 33 -5.11 3.01 15.95
CA GLY A 33 -3.90 3.81 15.89
C GLY A 33 -4.01 4.98 14.91
N ASP A 34 -3.33 4.88 13.79
CA ASP A 34 -3.19 5.95 12.81
C ASP A 34 -4.51 6.57 12.36
N ASP A 35 -5.54 5.75 12.04
CA ASP A 35 -6.78 6.28 11.49
C ASP A 35 -7.53 7.18 12.49
N ILE A 36 -7.43 6.92 13.81
CA ILE A 36 -7.99 7.81 14.84
C ILE A 36 -7.17 9.09 14.91
N VAL A 37 -5.84 8.98 14.98
CA VAL A 37 -4.94 10.12 15.13
C VAL A 37 -5.09 11.09 13.96
N TYR A 38 -5.26 10.59 12.73
CA TYR A 38 -5.51 11.42 11.56
C TYR A 38 -6.89 12.10 11.53
N SER A 39 -7.81 11.74 12.41
CA SER A 39 -9.07 12.46 12.54
C SER A 39 -8.96 13.77 13.36
N TYR A 40 -7.87 13.93 14.10
CA TYR A 40 -7.61 15.12 14.91
C TYR A 40 -6.72 16.13 14.18
N LYS A 41 -6.91 17.41 14.51
CA LYS A 41 -6.11 18.51 14.00
C LYS A 41 -4.69 18.47 14.59
N TRP A 42 -3.70 18.47 13.74
CA TRP A 42 -2.29 18.52 14.14
C TRP A 42 -1.83 19.97 14.20
N GLU A 43 -1.73 20.55 15.40
CA GLU A 43 -1.27 21.92 15.59
C GLU A 43 0.20 22.01 15.95
N ASP A 44 0.66 21.16 16.86
CA ASP A 44 2.01 21.21 17.43
C ASP A 44 2.67 19.83 17.52
N GLY A 45 3.53 19.53 16.57
CA GLY A 45 4.37 18.32 16.66
C GLY A 45 3.64 17.04 16.27
N MET A 46 4.18 15.89 16.71
CA MET A 46 3.74 14.55 16.35
C MET A 46 3.07 13.84 17.51
N TYR A 47 2.08 13.03 17.21
CA TYR A 47 1.35 12.25 18.20
C TYR A 47 2.22 11.23 18.98
N LEU A 48 3.38 10.79 18.46
CA LEU A 48 4.33 9.94 19.19
C LEU A 48 5.16 10.71 20.21
N LEU A 49 5.51 11.97 19.91
CA LEU A 49 6.25 12.84 20.83
C LEU A 49 5.32 13.68 21.71
N LYS A 50 4.14 14.00 21.20
CA LYS A 50 3.06 14.67 21.91
C LYS A 50 1.78 13.84 21.73
N PRO A 51 1.50 12.87 22.60
CA PRO A 51 0.33 12.01 22.47
C PRO A 51 -0.95 12.86 22.52
N LEU A 52 -2.01 12.36 21.85
CA LEU A 52 -3.31 12.99 21.90
C LEU A 52 -3.79 13.19 23.35
N THR A 53 -4.43 14.32 23.58
CA THR A 53 -5.07 14.71 24.82
C THR A 53 -6.52 15.09 24.56
N ASN A 54 -7.33 15.25 25.61
CA ASN A 54 -8.72 15.66 25.48
C ASN A 54 -8.90 17.10 24.95
N ASP A 55 -7.82 17.88 24.88
CA ASP A 55 -7.82 19.24 24.31
C ASP A 55 -7.69 19.25 22.79
N ASN A 56 -7.32 18.11 22.18
CA ASN A 56 -7.22 18.00 20.73
C ASN A 56 -8.60 18.04 20.07
N VAL A 57 -8.70 18.79 18.97
CA VAL A 57 -9.95 19.03 18.24
C VAL A 57 -9.96 18.19 16.96
N LEU A 58 -11.13 17.64 16.62
CA LEU A 58 -11.33 16.94 15.36
C LEU A 58 -11.21 17.91 14.17
N ILE A 59 -10.73 17.39 13.04
CA ILE A 59 -10.73 18.13 11.77
C ILE A 59 -12.17 18.41 11.36
N SER A 60 -12.48 19.68 11.10
CA SER A 60 -13.82 20.15 10.74
C SER A 60 -13.86 21.00 9.48
N SER A 61 -12.69 21.39 8.95
CA SER A 61 -12.59 22.30 7.80
C SER A 61 -11.37 21.98 6.93
N PHE A 62 -11.39 22.48 5.69
CA PHE A 62 -10.20 22.45 4.83
C PHE A 62 -9.00 23.20 5.44
N SER A 63 -9.26 24.27 6.20
CA SER A 63 -8.20 25.00 6.90
C SER A 63 -7.49 24.10 7.92
N ASP A 64 -8.24 23.33 8.71
CA ASP A 64 -7.68 22.38 9.69
C ASP A 64 -6.87 21.30 8.98
N LEU A 65 -7.37 20.81 7.84
CA LEU A 65 -6.66 19.82 7.02
C LEU A 65 -5.30 20.36 6.56
N PHE A 66 -5.24 21.57 5.99
CA PHE A 66 -3.98 22.17 5.53
C PHE A 66 -3.03 22.50 6.68
N ILE A 67 -3.51 22.94 7.84
CA ILE A 67 -2.70 23.14 9.05
C ILE A 67 -2.09 21.78 9.47
N SER A 68 -2.92 20.73 9.53
CA SER A 68 -2.47 19.39 9.88
C SER A 68 -1.44 18.84 8.88
N MET A 69 -1.66 19.03 7.58
CA MET A 69 -0.70 18.66 6.55
C MET A 69 0.65 19.36 6.71
N LYS A 70 0.64 20.69 6.97
CA LYS A 70 1.87 21.46 7.21
C LYS A 70 2.62 20.90 8.41
N ASN A 71 1.95 20.69 9.52
CA ASN A 71 2.58 20.18 10.74
C ASN A 71 3.07 18.73 10.56
N HIS A 72 2.32 17.91 9.85
CA HIS A 72 2.74 16.56 9.49
C HIS A 72 4.00 16.56 8.59
N TYR A 73 4.04 17.44 7.58
CA TYR A 73 5.20 17.61 6.71
C TYR A 73 6.45 18.03 7.49
N LEU A 74 6.29 18.93 8.45
CA LEU A 74 7.40 19.44 9.24
C LEU A 74 7.89 18.46 10.30
N ASN A 75 7.02 17.55 10.80
CA ASN A 75 7.31 16.74 11.99
C ASN A 75 7.28 15.23 11.77
N TRP A 76 6.60 14.71 10.72
CA TRP A 76 6.38 13.27 10.58
C TRP A 76 6.93 12.67 9.28
N HIS A 77 6.45 13.09 8.11
CA HIS A 77 7.04 12.69 6.81
C HIS A 77 6.58 13.58 5.64
N GLY A 78 7.37 13.55 4.55
CA GLY A 78 7.17 14.39 3.37
C GLY A 78 6.15 13.93 2.35
N ARG A 79 5.42 12.82 2.54
CA ARG A 79 4.45 12.25 1.59
C ARG A 79 3.17 13.08 1.53
N LEU A 80 3.17 14.20 0.79
CA LEU A 80 2.06 15.14 0.80
C LEU A 80 0.75 14.56 0.28
N VAL A 81 0.75 13.79 -0.81
CA VAL A 81 -0.48 13.25 -1.40
C VAL A 81 -1.13 12.20 -0.49
N PRO A 82 -0.43 11.14 -0.02
CA PRO A 82 -1.01 10.22 0.96
C PRO A 82 -1.47 10.93 2.24
N THR A 83 -0.71 11.90 2.74
CA THR A 83 -1.06 12.66 3.95
C THR A 83 -2.35 13.43 3.76
N PHE A 84 -2.51 14.14 2.63
CA PHE A 84 -3.77 14.80 2.30
C PHE A 84 -4.92 13.83 2.32
N LEU A 85 -4.78 12.67 1.66
CA LEU A 85 -5.83 11.66 1.58
C LEU A 85 -6.15 11.05 2.95
N MET A 86 -5.15 10.83 3.82
CA MET A 86 -5.38 10.32 5.18
C MET A 86 -6.25 11.28 5.99
N PHE A 87 -5.88 12.56 6.06
CA PHE A 87 -6.66 13.58 6.77
C PHE A 87 -8.03 13.82 6.13
N PHE A 88 -8.10 13.84 4.80
CA PHE A 88 -9.34 14.03 4.05
C PHE A 88 -10.37 12.93 4.35
N TRP A 89 -9.95 11.66 4.25
CA TRP A 89 -10.86 10.55 4.50
C TRP A 89 -11.20 10.38 5.98
N ALA A 90 -10.29 10.72 6.90
CA ALA A 90 -10.59 10.75 8.31
C ALA A 90 -11.65 11.82 8.64
N TRP A 91 -11.64 12.96 7.93
CA TRP A 91 -12.65 14.02 8.04
C TRP A 91 -13.99 13.67 7.39
N ILE A 92 -13.97 13.19 6.14
CA ILE A 92 -15.20 12.89 5.38
C ILE A 92 -15.91 11.63 5.92
N GLY A 93 -15.17 10.70 6.47
CA GLY A 93 -15.68 9.49 7.12
C GLY A 93 -15.46 8.21 6.34
N LYS A 94 -15.44 7.12 7.10
CA LYS A 94 -15.10 5.77 6.63
C LYS A 94 -16.06 5.23 5.57
N ASP A 95 -17.34 5.59 5.62
CA ASP A 95 -18.34 5.08 4.67
C ASP A 95 -18.05 5.53 3.24
N TRP A 96 -17.69 6.80 3.07
CA TRP A 96 -17.26 7.30 1.76
C TRP A 96 -15.94 6.68 1.32
N PHE A 97 -14.98 6.58 2.25
CA PHE A 97 -13.73 5.89 1.95
C PHE A 97 -13.95 4.49 1.41
N ASN A 98 -14.85 3.69 2.01
CA ASN A 98 -15.14 2.31 1.60
C ASN A 98 -15.56 2.21 0.12
N ILE A 99 -16.40 3.15 -0.34
CA ILE A 99 -16.86 3.21 -1.73
C ILE A 99 -15.69 3.54 -2.67
N PHE A 100 -14.98 4.62 -2.38
CA PHE A 100 -13.90 5.10 -3.24
C PHE A 100 -12.70 4.15 -3.24
N ASN A 101 -12.39 3.54 -2.12
CA ASN A 101 -11.31 2.58 -2.01
C ASN A 101 -11.59 1.31 -2.83
N ALA A 102 -12.83 0.80 -2.79
CA ALA A 102 -13.26 -0.31 -3.65
C ALA A 102 -13.20 0.07 -5.14
N LEU A 103 -13.57 1.29 -5.50
CA LEU A 103 -13.47 1.81 -6.87
C LEU A 103 -12.00 1.89 -7.32
N LEU A 104 -11.10 2.40 -6.47
CA LEU A 104 -9.66 2.49 -6.78
C LEU A 104 -9.04 1.09 -6.97
N PHE A 105 -9.51 0.10 -6.22
CA PHE A 105 -9.07 -1.27 -6.44
C PHE A 105 -9.47 -1.77 -7.85
N VAL A 106 -10.68 -1.51 -8.31
CA VAL A 106 -11.10 -1.83 -9.70
C VAL A 106 -10.29 -1.04 -10.72
N LEU A 107 -10.00 0.24 -10.45
CA LEU A 107 -9.15 1.05 -11.32
C LEU A 107 -7.72 0.50 -11.43
N LEU A 108 -7.17 -0.08 -10.36
CA LEU A 108 -5.89 -0.78 -10.42
C LEU A 108 -5.92 -1.90 -11.48
N PHE A 109 -6.99 -2.71 -11.52
CA PHE A 109 -7.17 -3.77 -12.53
C PHE A 109 -7.24 -3.20 -13.93
N TYR A 110 -8.03 -2.16 -14.11
CA TYR A 110 -8.13 -1.47 -15.39
C TYR A 110 -6.76 -0.98 -15.88
N PHE A 111 -5.99 -0.33 -15.01
CA PHE A 111 -4.66 0.16 -15.38
C PHE A 111 -3.67 -0.97 -15.64
N ILE A 112 -3.68 -2.05 -14.87
CA ILE A 112 -2.85 -3.23 -15.18
C ILE A 112 -3.20 -3.76 -16.58
N GLY A 113 -4.48 -3.95 -16.89
CA GLY A 113 -4.91 -4.37 -18.21
C GLY A 113 -4.49 -3.41 -19.32
N ARG A 114 -4.56 -2.10 -19.09
CA ARG A 114 -4.08 -1.07 -20.04
C ARG A 114 -2.56 -1.13 -20.23
N LEU A 115 -1.78 -1.29 -19.17
CA LEU A 115 -0.32 -1.43 -19.23
C LEU A 115 0.08 -2.70 -20.00
N VAL A 116 -0.62 -3.81 -19.80
CA VAL A 116 -0.45 -5.04 -20.58
C VAL A 116 -0.77 -4.80 -22.06
N SER A 117 -1.90 -4.18 -22.36
CA SER A 117 -2.34 -3.90 -23.75
C SER A 117 -1.36 -2.96 -24.48
N CYS A 118 -0.85 -1.92 -23.80
CA CYS A 118 0.16 -1.03 -24.38
C CYS A 118 1.50 -1.76 -24.66
N SER A 119 1.73 -2.88 -24.00
CA SER A 119 3.00 -3.61 -24.04
C SER A 119 2.99 -4.83 -24.96
N SER A 120 1.83 -5.45 -25.19
CA SER A 120 1.73 -6.74 -25.88
C SER A 120 0.80 -6.73 -27.12
N LEU A 121 0.12 -5.63 -27.41
CA LEU A 121 -0.94 -5.55 -28.42
C LEU A 121 -2.14 -6.49 -28.14
N TYR A 122 -2.19 -7.06 -26.94
CA TYR A 122 -3.26 -7.95 -26.49
C TYR A 122 -4.23 -7.18 -25.58
N GLU A 123 -5.51 -7.25 -25.85
CA GLU A 123 -6.53 -6.65 -24.98
C GLU A 123 -6.98 -7.66 -23.92
N CYS A 124 -6.77 -7.32 -22.66
CA CYS A 124 -7.20 -8.15 -21.54
C CYS A 124 -8.71 -8.34 -21.55
N ASN A 125 -9.14 -9.58 -21.39
CA ASN A 125 -10.54 -9.97 -21.32
C ASN A 125 -10.95 -10.37 -19.89
N TRP A 126 -12.21 -10.72 -19.71
CA TRP A 126 -12.77 -11.06 -18.40
C TRP A 126 -12.04 -12.22 -17.67
N LYS A 127 -11.46 -13.18 -18.41
CA LYS A 127 -10.69 -14.29 -17.83
C LYS A 127 -9.38 -13.78 -17.24
N ASP A 128 -8.71 -12.87 -17.96
CA ASP A 128 -7.46 -12.26 -17.51
C ASP A 128 -7.69 -11.45 -16.23
N TYR A 129 -8.76 -10.64 -16.18
CA TYR A 129 -9.10 -9.87 -14.99
C TYR A 129 -9.48 -10.77 -13.81
N SER A 130 -10.24 -11.85 -14.05
CA SER A 130 -10.57 -12.82 -13.00
C SER A 130 -9.32 -13.53 -12.46
N PHE A 131 -8.42 -13.93 -13.35
CA PHE A 131 -7.16 -14.56 -12.97
C PHE A 131 -6.23 -13.59 -12.25
N LEU A 132 -6.12 -12.37 -12.72
CA LEU A 132 -5.38 -11.29 -12.06
C LEU A 132 -5.87 -11.08 -10.61
N PHE A 133 -7.19 -11.07 -10.38
CA PHE A 133 -7.76 -10.95 -9.04
C PHE A 133 -7.32 -12.11 -8.14
N ILE A 134 -7.42 -13.33 -8.63
CA ILE A 134 -6.99 -14.52 -7.89
C ILE A 134 -5.50 -14.49 -7.56
N LEU A 135 -4.65 -14.08 -8.51
CA LEU A 135 -3.20 -13.96 -8.28
C LEU A 135 -2.88 -12.91 -7.22
N ILE A 136 -3.55 -11.74 -7.26
CA ILE A 136 -3.39 -10.72 -6.23
C ILE A 136 -3.88 -11.25 -4.88
N TRP A 137 -5.00 -11.98 -4.84
CA TRP A 137 -5.52 -12.57 -3.60
C TRP A 137 -4.52 -13.52 -2.96
N ILE A 138 -3.91 -14.42 -3.76
CA ILE A 138 -3.02 -15.48 -3.27
C ILE A 138 -1.65 -14.94 -2.88
N PHE A 139 -1.04 -14.10 -3.74
CA PHE A 139 0.38 -13.79 -3.69
C PHE A 139 0.70 -12.37 -3.21
N MET A 140 -0.31 -11.51 -2.98
CA MET A 140 -0.05 -10.14 -2.58
C MET A 140 0.45 -10.06 -1.13
N PRO A 141 1.67 -9.54 -0.88
CA PRO A 141 2.17 -9.35 0.48
C PRO A 141 1.40 -8.22 1.19
N GLY A 142 1.01 -8.45 2.44
CA GLY A 142 0.32 -7.44 3.25
C GLY A 142 -1.05 -7.02 2.69
N TRP A 143 -1.83 -7.95 2.17
CA TRP A 143 -3.09 -7.71 1.46
C TRP A 143 -4.05 -6.78 2.22
N VAL A 144 -4.30 -7.05 3.51
CA VAL A 144 -5.19 -6.24 4.36
C VAL A 144 -4.65 -4.82 4.55
N THR A 145 -3.37 -4.70 4.83
CA THR A 145 -2.73 -3.41 5.10
C THR A 145 -2.58 -2.53 3.86
N VAL A 146 -2.63 -3.12 2.65
CA VAL A 146 -2.54 -2.40 1.37
C VAL A 146 -3.92 -2.03 0.84
N PHE A 147 -4.93 -2.87 1.05
CA PHE A 147 -6.21 -2.71 0.36
C PHE A 147 -7.39 -2.38 1.27
N LEU A 148 -7.32 -2.63 2.58
CA LEU A 148 -8.46 -2.43 3.49
C LEU A 148 -8.18 -1.43 4.60
N TRP A 149 -6.95 -1.37 5.12
CA TRP A 149 -6.58 -0.39 6.12
C TRP A 149 -6.52 1.01 5.51
N GLN A 150 -7.26 1.98 6.07
CA GLN A 150 -7.43 3.31 5.48
C GLN A 150 -6.08 4.01 5.23
N SER A 151 -5.25 4.16 6.25
CA SER A 151 -3.94 4.80 6.13
C SER A 151 -2.99 4.01 5.23
N GLY A 152 -3.07 2.67 5.25
CA GLY A 152 -2.29 1.81 4.37
C GLY A 152 -2.74 1.93 2.91
N SER A 153 -4.03 1.88 2.64
CA SER A 153 -4.56 1.95 1.27
C SER A 153 -4.17 3.26 0.57
N VAL A 154 -4.23 4.39 1.26
CA VAL A 154 -3.85 5.68 0.64
C VAL A 154 -2.35 5.76 0.34
N ASN A 155 -1.51 5.06 1.12
CA ASN A 155 -0.07 5.00 0.89
C ASN A 155 0.34 4.04 -0.24
N TYR A 156 -0.46 3.04 -0.57
CA TYR A 156 -0.11 1.99 -1.54
C TYR A 156 -1.07 1.93 -2.72
N LEU A 157 -2.35 1.57 -2.51
CA LEU A 157 -3.34 1.42 -3.58
C LEU A 157 -3.59 2.74 -4.31
N TRP A 158 -3.90 3.82 -3.58
CA TRP A 158 -4.17 5.12 -4.18
C TRP A 158 -2.95 5.68 -4.91
N THR A 159 -1.78 5.49 -4.31
CA THR A 159 -0.49 5.91 -4.88
C THR A 159 -0.18 5.21 -6.20
N ILE A 160 -0.33 3.87 -6.27
CA ILE A 160 0.00 3.15 -7.51
C ILE A 160 -0.97 3.49 -8.66
N VAL A 161 -2.25 3.71 -8.34
CA VAL A 161 -3.24 4.14 -9.35
C VAL A 161 -2.89 5.51 -9.90
N LEU A 162 -2.51 6.47 -9.05
CA LEU A 162 -2.04 7.78 -9.48
C LEU A 162 -0.78 7.67 -10.35
N ILE A 163 0.19 6.89 -9.92
CA ILE A 163 1.43 6.65 -10.68
C ILE A 163 1.12 6.01 -12.03
N PHE A 164 0.22 5.03 -12.10
CA PHE A 164 -0.14 4.39 -13.37
C PHE A 164 -0.87 5.34 -14.30
N THR A 165 -1.73 6.24 -13.77
CA THR A 165 -2.34 7.31 -14.55
C THR A 165 -1.30 8.19 -15.23
N PHE A 166 -0.21 8.50 -14.54
CA PHE A 166 0.93 9.23 -15.10
C PHE A 166 1.78 8.37 -16.06
N PHE A 167 2.18 7.17 -15.63
CA PHE A 167 3.19 6.35 -16.29
C PHE A 167 2.75 5.75 -17.62
N ILE A 168 1.46 5.41 -17.77
CA ILE A 168 0.93 4.75 -18.98
C ILE A 168 1.25 5.53 -20.27
N HIS A 169 1.31 6.85 -20.19
CA HIS A 169 1.59 7.72 -21.32
C HIS A 169 3.03 7.59 -21.81
N TYR A 170 3.96 7.30 -20.90
CA TYR A 170 5.37 7.11 -21.25
C TYR A 170 5.63 5.80 -22.00
N LEU A 171 4.83 4.74 -21.77
CA LEU A 171 4.94 3.51 -22.55
C LEU A 171 4.52 3.71 -24.01
N GLN A 172 3.68 4.71 -24.29
CA GLN A 172 3.14 5.07 -25.61
C GLN A 172 3.63 6.45 -26.07
N ILE A 173 4.81 6.87 -25.66
CA ILE A 173 5.33 8.24 -25.83
C ILE A 173 5.35 8.71 -27.29
N ASP A 174 5.60 7.80 -28.23
CA ASP A 174 5.69 8.14 -29.66
C ASP A 174 4.33 8.36 -30.35
N ILE A 175 3.24 7.93 -29.74
CA ILE A 175 1.87 8.01 -30.30
C ILE A 175 0.94 8.89 -29.48
N THR A 176 1.30 9.20 -28.23
CA THR A 176 0.47 9.98 -27.31
C THR A 176 0.80 11.47 -27.43
N ASP A 177 -0.23 12.32 -27.42
CA ASP A 177 -0.08 13.77 -27.26
C ASP A 177 -0.97 14.22 -26.09
N ILE A 178 -0.36 14.90 -25.12
CA ILE A 178 -1.03 15.33 -23.88
C ILE A 178 -0.62 16.77 -23.57
N ASN A 179 -1.52 17.47 -22.88
CA ASN A 179 -1.23 18.82 -22.40
C ASN A 179 -0.03 18.79 -21.43
N PRO A 180 1.05 19.56 -21.70
CA PRO A 180 2.24 19.61 -20.85
C PRO A 180 1.98 20.07 -19.41
N ILE A 181 0.97 20.93 -19.19
CA ILE A 181 0.59 21.37 -17.85
C ILE A 181 -0.03 20.23 -17.07
N LEU A 182 -0.91 19.45 -17.72
CA LEU A 182 -1.55 18.29 -17.09
C LEU A 182 -0.51 17.24 -16.70
N THR A 183 0.47 16.94 -17.57
CA THR A 183 1.53 15.97 -17.25
C THR A 183 2.47 16.49 -16.18
N PHE A 184 2.74 17.79 -16.12
CA PHE A 184 3.46 18.38 -14.99
C PHE A 184 2.73 18.17 -13.67
N ILE A 185 1.42 18.47 -13.62
CA ILE A 185 0.59 18.30 -12.40
C ILE A 185 0.54 16.82 -11.99
N LEU A 186 0.28 15.89 -12.93
CA LEU A 186 0.27 14.46 -12.64
C LEU A 186 1.64 13.97 -12.17
N GLY A 187 2.72 14.45 -12.77
CA GLY A 187 4.09 14.17 -12.33
C GLY A 187 4.35 14.70 -10.93
N LEU A 188 4.00 15.95 -10.64
CA LEU A 188 4.16 16.58 -9.33
C LEU A 188 3.43 15.80 -8.23
N LEU A 189 2.16 15.47 -8.45
CA LEU A 189 1.37 14.68 -7.52
C LEU A 189 1.95 13.28 -7.31
N SER A 190 2.36 12.60 -8.39
CA SER A 190 3.02 11.29 -8.32
C SER A 190 4.35 11.36 -7.57
N GLY A 191 5.12 12.44 -7.75
CA GLY A 191 6.39 12.67 -7.07
C GLY A 191 6.25 12.87 -5.56
N CYS A 192 5.13 13.45 -5.10
CA CYS A 192 4.82 13.67 -3.69
C CYS A 192 4.26 12.41 -2.98
N THR A 193 4.40 11.20 -3.54
CA THR A 193 3.78 9.99 -3.01
C THR A 193 4.72 9.15 -2.13
N ASN A 194 5.60 8.36 -2.72
CA ASN A 194 6.31 7.31 -1.99
C ASN A 194 7.79 7.24 -2.39
N GLU A 195 8.69 7.31 -1.41
CA GLU A 195 10.14 7.29 -1.57
C GLU A 195 10.69 6.03 -2.24
N ASN A 196 10.00 4.91 -2.08
CA ASN A 196 10.49 3.61 -2.57
C ASN A 196 10.24 3.42 -4.06
N ASN A 197 9.25 4.12 -4.61
CA ASN A 197 8.79 3.89 -5.97
C ASN A 197 9.13 5.06 -6.92
N VAL A 198 9.03 6.29 -6.45
CA VAL A 198 9.19 7.48 -7.29
C VAL A 198 10.55 7.55 -7.99
N PRO A 199 11.71 7.28 -7.33
CA PRO A 199 13.01 7.29 -8.01
C PRO A 199 13.07 6.31 -9.18
N ILE A 200 12.41 5.16 -9.06
CA ILE A 200 12.37 4.12 -10.10
C ILE A 200 11.57 4.63 -11.30
N ILE A 201 10.41 5.26 -11.05
CA ILE A 201 9.60 5.85 -12.11
C ILE A 201 10.37 6.96 -12.83
N ILE A 202 11.10 7.82 -12.11
CA ILE A 202 11.97 8.85 -12.71
C ILE A 202 12.96 8.20 -13.68
N LEU A 203 13.72 7.19 -13.21
CA LEU A 203 14.71 6.49 -14.02
C LEU A 203 14.12 5.87 -15.29
N ILE A 204 12.97 5.19 -15.14
CA ILE A 204 12.31 4.54 -16.28
C ILE A 204 11.70 5.55 -17.24
N CYS A 205 11.08 6.62 -16.76
CA CYS A 205 10.60 7.70 -17.64
C CYS A 205 11.75 8.36 -18.41
N CYS A 206 12.88 8.66 -17.77
CA CYS A 206 14.07 9.16 -18.45
C CYS A 206 14.58 8.18 -19.52
N TYR A 207 14.64 6.88 -19.20
CA TYR A 207 15.02 5.83 -20.15
C TYR A 207 14.07 5.80 -21.35
N LEU A 208 12.75 5.89 -21.12
CA LEU A 208 11.74 5.86 -22.19
C LEU A 208 11.83 7.11 -23.09
N VAL A 209 12.02 8.30 -22.52
CA VAL A 209 12.23 9.54 -23.28
C VAL A 209 13.53 9.48 -24.08
N TYR A 210 14.62 8.99 -23.48
CA TYR A 210 15.90 8.83 -24.17
C TYR A 210 15.79 7.95 -25.42
N ASN A 211 15.03 6.86 -25.33
CA ASN A 211 14.84 5.89 -26.43
C ASN A 211 13.64 6.20 -27.34
N SER A 212 12.89 7.27 -27.09
CA SER A 212 11.75 7.66 -27.95
C SER A 212 12.22 8.44 -29.18
N VAL A 213 11.44 8.35 -30.25
CA VAL A 213 11.70 9.04 -31.51
C VAL A 213 11.25 10.51 -31.41
N LYS A 214 10.05 10.75 -30.89
CA LYS A 214 9.41 12.08 -30.92
C LYS A 214 9.84 13.03 -29.81
N ARG A 215 10.17 12.54 -28.62
CA ARG A 215 10.55 13.34 -27.43
C ARG A 215 9.64 14.57 -27.22
N PRO A 216 8.32 14.39 -27.06
CA PRO A 216 7.38 15.50 -26.98
C PRO A 216 7.58 16.31 -25.69
N LEU A 217 7.24 17.64 -25.75
CA LEU A 217 7.43 18.56 -24.60
C LEU A 217 6.76 18.05 -23.32
N TRP A 218 5.58 17.45 -23.42
CA TRP A 218 4.86 16.93 -22.27
C TRP A 218 5.64 15.86 -21.48
N SER A 219 6.51 15.10 -22.15
CA SER A 219 7.32 14.08 -21.47
C SER A 219 8.38 14.69 -20.57
N PHE A 220 8.97 15.82 -20.97
CA PHE A 220 9.93 16.56 -20.14
C PHE A 220 9.23 17.28 -18.99
N THR A 221 8.10 17.94 -19.24
CA THR A 221 7.33 18.62 -18.18
C THR A 221 6.82 17.64 -17.14
N GLY A 222 6.40 16.43 -17.55
CA GLY A 222 5.99 15.37 -16.64
C GLY A 222 7.13 14.89 -15.75
N ILE A 223 8.32 14.62 -16.31
CA ILE A 223 9.52 14.26 -15.52
C ILE A 223 9.89 15.41 -14.59
N PHE A 224 9.87 16.65 -15.06
CA PHE A 224 10.16 17.80 -14.23
C PHE A 224 9.19 17.92 -13.04
N GLY A 225 7.89 17.70 -13.28
CA GLY A 225 6.89 17.62 -12.21
C GLY A 225 7.21 16.50 -11.21
N LEU A 226 7.51 15.28 -11.70
CA LEU A 226 7.83 14.12 -10.89
C LEU A 226 9.07 14.34 -10.01
N VAL A 227 10.12 14.91 -10.58
CA VAL A 227 11.36 15.27 -9.87
C VAL A 227 11.10 16.36 -8.84
N THR A 228 10.33 17.40 -9.20
CA THR A 228 9.96 18.47 -8.27
C THR A 228 9.18 17.92 -7.08
N GLY A 229 8.19 17.05 -7.31
CA GLY A 229 7.42 16.39 -6.24
C GLY A 229 8.30 15.52 -5.34
N PHE A 230 9.25 14.79 -5.92
CA PHE A 230 10.20 14.00 -5.16
C PHE A 230 11.14 14.87 -4.31
N PHE A 231 11.60 16.00 -4.82
CA PHE A 231 12.42 16.94 -4.03
C PHE A 231 11.60 17.56 -2.90
N ILE A 232 10.33 17.93 -3.11
CA ILE A 232 9.45 18.41 -2.04
C ILE A 232 9.37 17.35 -0.93
N PHE A 233 9.15 16.08 -1.29
CA PHE A 233 9.17 14.98 -0.32
C PHE A 233 10.51 14.88 0.43
N TRP A 234 11.63 14.88 -0.30
CA TRP A 234 12.98 14.67 0.24
C TRP A 234 13.44 15.82 1.14
N LEU A 235 13.04 17.06 0.83
CA LEU A 235 13.39 18.26 1.62
C LEU A 235 12.56 18.41 2.90
N SER A 236 11.63 17.49 3.18
CA SER A 236 10.90 17.51 4.45
C SER A 236 11.86 17.36 5.63
N PRO A 237 11.83 18.25 6.62
CA PRO A 237 12.69 18.17 7.80
C PRO A 237 12.31 17.02 8.76
N SER A 238 11.16 16.41 8.55
CA SER A 238 10.54 15.45 9.46
C SER A 238 11.19 14.09 9.52
N PHE A 239 12.01 13.73 8.52
CA PHE A 239 12.56 12.38 8.38
C PHE A 239 13.33 11.90 9.64
N LYS A 240 14.18 12.79 10.19
CA LYS A 240 14.91 12.51 11.44
C LYS A 240 13.95 12.31 12.62
N ASN A 241 12.97 13.20 12.78
CA ASN A 241 12.04 13.16 13.90
C ASN A 241 11.20 11.87 13.89
N ARG A 242 10.76 11.43 12.70
CA ARG A 242 10.01 10.19 12.55
C ARG A 242 10.82 8.97 12.99
N ILE A 243 12.09 8.86 12.56
CA ILE A 243 12.94 7.73 12.93
C ILE A 243 13.14 7.70 14.45
N ILE A 244 13.39 8.86 15.06
CA ILE A 244 13.56 8.95 16.52
C ILE A 244 12.28 8.51 17.23
N ALA A 245 11.12 9.00 16.81
CA ALA A 245 9.84 8.68 17.41
C ALA A 245 9.48 7.18 17.28
N ASP A 246 9.58 6.64 16.05
CA ASP A 246 9.35 5.21 15.78
C ASP A 246 10.29 4.31 16.61
N SER A 247 11.53 4.75 16.84
CA SER A 247 12.51 3.99 17.58
C SER A 247 12.22 3.97 19.08
N ILE A 248 11.87 5.11 19.67
CA ILE A 248 11.54 5.23 21.09
C ILE A 248 10.37 4.31 21.47
N ASP A 249 9.35 4.28 20.61
CA ASP A 249 8.15 3.48 20.86
C ASP A 249 8.40 1.97 20.71
N LYS A 250 9.33 1.57 19.84
CA LYS A 250 9.64 0.16 19.56
C LYS A 250 10.67 -0.47 20.50
N ILE A 251 11.61 0.31 21.04
CA ILE A 251 12.69 -0.22 21.92
C ILE A 251 12.18 -1.16 23.02
N PRO A 252 11.09 -0.85 23.76
CA PRO A 252 10.58 -1.72 24.80
C PRO A 252 9.99 -3.04 24.31
N LEU A 253 9.62 -3.14 23.03
CA LEU A 253 8.84 -4.24 22.45
C LEU A 253 9.67 -5.17 21.56
N VAL A 254 10.92 -4.81 21.27
CA VAL A 254 11.81 -5.58 20.39
C VAL A 254 12.87 -6.35 21.15
N SER A 255 13.60 -7.21 20.45
CA SER A 255 14.75 -7.90 21.05
C SER A 255 15.80 -6.90 21.56
N LYS A 256 16.54 -7.30 22.60
CA LYS A 256 17.59 -6.45 23.19
C LYS A 256 18.59 -5.96 22.13
N GLU A 257 19.02 -6.84 21.24
CA GLU A 257 19.96 -6.51 20.14
C GLU A 257 19.40 -5.43 19.20
N TYR A 258 18.13 -5.53 18.83
CA TYR A 258 17.45 -4.55 17.99
C TYR A 258 17.25 -3.22 18.72
N GLY A 259 16.93 -3.25 20.02
CA GLY A 259 16.83 -2.06 20.87
C GLY A 259 18.15 -1.30 20.96
N GLU A 260 19.27 -1.97 21.22
CA GLU A 260 20.60 -1.39 21.23
C GLU A 260 21.00 -0.78 19.88
N MET A 261 20.59 -1.42 18.76
CA MET A 261 20.78 -0.88 17.41
C MET A 261 19.99 0.43 17.21
N LEU A 262 18.73 0.47 17.62
CA LEU A 262 17.91 1.69 17.52
C LEU A 262 18.50 2.85 18.35
N GLU A 263 19.03 2.59 19.54
CA GLU A 263 19.70 3.60 20.35
C GLU A 263 20.95 4.18 19.67
N ARG A 264 21.76 3.32 19.01
CA ARG A 264 22.92 3.80 18.22
C ARG A 264 22.47 4.65 17.03
N VAL A 265 21.40 4.25 16.34
CA VAL A 265 20.82 5.02 15.23
C VAL A 265 20.34 6.40 15.71
N ILE A 266 19.61 6.46 16.83
CA ILE A 266 19.14 7.72 17.42
C ILE A 266 20.33 8.62 17.79
N THR A 267 21.33 8.06 18.44
CA THR A 267 22.57 8.79 18.82
C THR A 267 23.27 9.35 17.59
N GLY A 268 23.41 8.54 16.53
CA GLY A 268 23.98 8.97 15.25
C GLY A 268 23.20 10.13 14.62
N LEU A 269 21.87 10.05 14.57
CA LEU A 269 21.02 11.12 14.07
C LEU A 269 21.14 12.40 14.88
N ASN A 270 21.22 12.28 16.22
CA ASN A 270 21.40 13.45 17.09
C ASN A 270 22.75 14.12 16.90
N ASN A 271 23.78 13.33 16.57
CA ASN A 271 25.12 13.82 16.25
C ASN A 271 25.25 14.31 14.80
N GLY A 272 24.16 14.41 14.04
CA GLY A 272 24.14 14.93 12.67
C GLY A 272 24.56 13.94 11.59
N GLN A 273 24.69 12.64 11.90
CA GLN A 273 24.99 11.62 10.89
C GLN A 273 23.81 11.47 9.93
N PHE A 274 24.11 11.33 8.65
CA PHE A 274 23.12 11.07 7.61
C PHE A 274 22.88 9.56 7.48
N MET A 275 21.63 9.11 7.69
CA MET A 275 21.24 7.70 7.57
C MET A 275 22.15 6.71 8.34
N PRO A 276 22.36 6.87 9.67
CA PRO A 276 23.26 6.02 10.45
C PRO A 276 22.88 4.54 10.43
N TRP A 277 21.60 4.18 10.19
CA TRP A 277 21.16 2.79 10.08
C TRP A 277 21.76 2.04 8.89
N LEU A 278 22.27 2.73 7.87
CA LEU A 278 22.96 2.08 6.75
C LEU A 278 24.26 1.39 7.16
N PHE A 279 24.76 1.64 8.36
CA PHE A 279 25.96 1.02 8.91
C PHE A 279 25.63 -0.09 9.92
N GLU A 280 24.34 -0.30 10.21
CA GLU A 280 23.88 -1.28 11.19
C GLU A 280 23.59 -2.64 10.54
N LYS A 281 24.40 -3.66 10.90
CA LYS A 281 24.26 -5.02 10.37
C LYS A 281 22.88 -5.62 10.62
N THR A 282 22.28 -5.33 11.75
CA THR A 282 20.95 -5.84 12.16
C THR A 282 19.86 -5.39 11.18
N VAL A 283 19.91 -4.14 10.68
CA VAL A 283 18.97 -3.62 9.66
C VAL A 283 19.02 -4.46 8.37
N TYR A 284 20.22 -4.78 7.90
CA TYR A 284 20.36 -5.60 6.69
C TYR A 284 19.87 -7.02 6.88
N ILE A 285 20.08 -7.62 8.05
CA ILE A 285 19.58 -8.97 8.33
C ILE A 285 18.07 -9.00 8.33
N GLU A 286 17.40 -8.07 9.04
CA GLU A 286 15.94 -7.98 9.10
C GLU A 286 15.33 -7.72 7.70
N ASN A 287 15.88 -6.78 6.95
CA ASN A 287 15.42 -6.49 5.61
C ASN A 287 15.65 -7.68 4.67
N PHE A 288 16.80 -8.36 4.79
CA PHE A 288 17.09 -9.55 4.01
C PHE A 288 16.09 -10.69 4.29
N VAL A 289 15.74 -10.92 5.55
CA VAL A 289 14.73 -11.94 5.94
C VAL A 289 13.38 -11.61 5.30
N SER A 290 12.91 -10.37 5.41
CA SER A 290 11.66 -9.93 4.80
C SER A 290 11.66 -10.11 3.28
N ILE A 291 12.75 -9.75 2.61
CA ILE A 291 12.92 -9.93 1.16
C ILE A 291 13.01 -11.42 0.80
N ALA A 292 13.70 -12.24 1.58
CA ALA A 292 13.81 -13.68 1.32
C ALA A 292 12.43 -14.36 1.40
N ILE A 293 11.62 -14.03 2.39
CA ILE A 293 10.24 -14.55 2.50
C ILE A 293 9.40 -14.08 1.30
N TYR A 294 9.55 -12.82 0.88
CA TYR A 294 8.88 -12.32 -0.32
C TYR A 294 9.31 -13.08 -1.58
N LEU A 295 10.61 -13.34 -1.76
CA LEU A 295 11.11 -14.12 -2.91
C LEU A 295 10.56 -15.54 -2.94
N ILE A 296 10.40 -16.18 -1.78
CA ILE A 296 9.73 -17.50 -1.68
C ILE A 296 8.27 -17.37 -2.12
N LEU A 297 7.55 -16.33 -1.69
CA LEU A 297 6.17 -16.10 -2.07
C LEU A 297 5.99 -15.92 -3.58
N VAL A 298 6.89 -15.18 -4.23
CA VAL A 298 6.82 -14.91 -5.68
C VAL A 298 7.62 -15.90 -6.53
N LEU A 299 8.18 -16.95 -5.92
CA LEU A 299 8.96 -17.97 -6.62
C LEU A 299 8.27 -18.57 -7.86
N PRO A 300 6.94 -18.84 -7.86
CA PRO A 300 6.25 -19.31 -9.07
C PRO A 300 6.38 -18.35 -10.26
N PHE A 301 6.30 -17.04 -10.00
CA PHE A 301 6.45 -16.02 -11.06
C PHE A 301 7.89 -15.96 -11.58
N ILE A 302 8.87 -16.01 -10.68
CA ILE A 302 10.31 -16.03 -11.05
C ILE A 302 10.62 -17.28 -11.86
N THR A 303 10.12 -18.44 -11.44
CA THR A 303 10.30 -19.70 -12.15
C THR A 303 9.68 -19.63 -13.56
N PHE A 304 8.47 -19.06 -13.68
CA PHE A 304 7.83 -18.85 -14.99
C PHE A 304 8.69 -17.96 -15.90
N LEU A 305 9.17 -16.82 -15.41
CA LEU A 305 10.06 -15.95 -16.17
C LEU A 305 11.36 -16.66 -16.58
N PHE A 306 11.92 -17.48 -15.69
CA PHE A 306 13.15 -18.24 -15.98
C PHE A 306 12.95 -19.32 -17.04
N ILE A 307 11.87 -20.10 -16.98
CA ILE A 307 11.53 -21.13 -17.97
C ILE A 307 11.39 -20.49 -19.36
N TYR A 308 10.66 -19.39 -19.44
CA TYR A 308 10.38 -18.71 -20.71
C TYR A 308 11.33 -17.54 -21.03
N ARG A 309 12.53 -17.51 -20.41
CA ARG A 309 13.50 -16.41 -20.59
C ARG A 309 13.88 -16.13 -22.05
N LYS A 310 13.84 -17.14 -22.94
CA LYS A 310 14.10 -16.97 -24.38
C LYS A 310 13.04 -16.13 -25.09
N ASN A 311 11.83 -16.06 -24.54
CA ASN A 311 10.71 -15.27 -25.06
C ASN A 311 10.72 -13.83 -24.51
N ILE A 312 11.62 -13.47 -23.59
CA ILE A 312 11.73 -12.13 -23.00
C ILE A 312 12.48 -11.20 -23.98
N ASN A 313 11.95 -11.01 -25.16
CA ASN A 313 12.48 -10.06 -26.16
C ASN A 313 11.77 -8.69 -26.09
N ASN A 314 10.58 -8.63 -25.53
CA ASN A 314 9.79 -7.42 -25.41
C ASN A 314 10.44 -6.44 -24.42
N ARG A 315 10.67 -5.19 -24.88
CA ARG A 315 11.26 -4.10 -24.08
C ARG A 315 10.46 -3.86 -22.78
N ASN A 316 9.15 -3.88 -22.85
CA ASN A 316 8.30 -3.55 -21.71
C ASN A 316 8.32 -4.65 -20.64
N ILE A 317 8.47 -5.94 -20.99
CA ILE A 317 8.71 -7.02 -20.00
C ILE A 317 9.99 -6.72 -19.21
N LYS A 318 11.09 -6.37 -19.93
CA LYS A 318 12.37 -6.03 -19.27
C LYS A 318 12.23 -4.82 -18.35
N ILE A 319 11.46 -3.80 -18.77
CA ILE A 319 11.17 -2.61 -17.94
C ILE A 319 10.46 -3.04 -16.65
N PHE A 320 9.38 -3.80 -16.73
CA PHE A 320 8.63 -4.19 -15.52
C PHE A 320 9.40 -5.15 -14.61
N ILE A 321 10.22 -6.06 -15.16
CA ILE A 321 11.15 -6.87 -14.36
C ILE A 321 12.16 -5.96 -13.64
N SER A 322 12.74 -4.99 -14.34
CA SER A 322 13.69 -4.03 -13.74
C SER A 322 13.04 -3.18 -12.66
N MET A 323 11.82 -2.68 -12.89
CA MET A 323 11.04 -1.94 -11.88
C MET A 323 10.78 -2.79 -10.64
N SER A 324 10.40 -4.04 -10.82
CA SER A 324 10.19 -4.98 -9.70
C SER A 324 11.46 -5.19 -8.89
N PHE A 325 12.57 -5.49 -9.57
CA PHE A 325 13.86 -5.71 -8.90
C PHE A 325 14.35 -4.45 -8.19
N LEU A 326 14.31 -3.29 -8.84
CA LEU A 326 14.75 -2.02 -8.24
C LEU A 326 13.89 -1.65 -7.04
N SER A 327 12.56 -1.85 -7.12
CA SER A 327 11.65 -1.57 -6.00
C SER A 327 11.94 -2.47 -4.80
N MET A 328 12.24 -3.74 -5.03
CA MET A 328 12.68 -4.65 -3.98
C MET A 328 14.06 -4.26 -3.42
N ALA A 329 15.02 -3.92 -4.29
CA ALA A 329 16.37 -3.54 -3.88
C ALA A 329 16.40 -2.26 -3.03
N CYS A 330 15.54 -1.28 -3.32
CA CYS A 330 15.40 -0.07 -2.50
C CYS A 330 15.04 -0.40 -1.05
N MET A 331 14.33 -1.50 -0.79
CA MET A 331 13.96 -1.91 0.57
C MET A 331 15.15 -2.36 1.41
N MET A 332 16.26 -2.78 0.81
CA MET A 332 17.49 -3.10 1.55
C MET A 332 18.08 -1.89 2.28
N PHE A 333 17.78 -0.68 1.81
CA PHE A 333 18.28 0.58 2.38
C PHE A 333 17.28 1.24 3.34
N SER A 334 16.12 0.61 3.58
CA SER A 334 15.13 1.07 4.55
C SER A 334 15.56 0.69 5.97
N LEU A 335 15.21 1.52 6.98
CA LEU A 335 15.39 1.16 8.39
C LEU A 335 14.58 -0.09 8.76
N TYR A 336 13.41 -0.25 8.15
CA TYR A 336 12.49 -1.36 8.36
C TYR A 336 11.71 -1.67 7.09
N THR A 337 11.59 -2.95 6.74
CA THR A 337 10.89 -3.42 5.53
C THR A 337 9.66 -4.26 5.89
N PRO A 338 8.50 -3.64 6.17
CA PRO A 338 7.27 -4.39 6.34
C PRO A 338 6.82 -5.01 5.01
N PHE A 339 6.13 -6.15 5.05
CA PHE A 339 5.69 -6.86 3.82
C PHE A 339 4.90 -5.97 2.85
N ARG A 340 4.09 -5.04 3.35
CA ARG A 340 3.32 -4.10 2.53
C ARG A 340 4.20 -3.21 1.65
N SER A 341 5.44 -2.93 2.04
CA SER A 341 6.36 -2.09 1.24
C SER A 341 6.85 -2.78 -0.05
N LEU A 342 6.73 -4.10 -0.13
CA LEU A 342 7.05 -4.90 -1.32
C LEU A 342 5.91 -4.94 -2.36
N PHE A 343 4.80 -4.25 -2.10
CA PHE A 343 3.64 -4.13 -2.97
C PHE A 343 3.99 -3.70 -4.40
N PHE A 344 4.77 -2.64 -4.55
CA PHE A 344 5.14 -2.12 -5.87
C PHE A 344 5.95 -3.14 -6.65
N SER A 345 6.92 -3.80 -6.01
CA SER A 345 7.70 -4.88 -6.61
C SER A 345 6.81 -6.01 -7.12
N PHE A 346 5.83 -6.43 -6.33
CA PHE A 346 4.88 -7.47 -6.69
C PHE A 346 4.02 -7.08 -7.91
N ILE A 347 3.45 -5.88 -7.92
CA ILE A 347 2.59 -5.43 -9.03
C ILE A 347 3.37 -5.35 -10.35
N TYR A 348 4.60 -4.85 -10.33
CA TYR A 348 5.45 -4.80 -11.53
C TYR A 348 5.81 -6.20 -12.02
N LEU A 349 6.15 -7.13 -11.12
CA LEU A 349 6.41 -8.52 -11.47
C LEU A 349 5.20 -9.18 -12.12
N LEU A 350 4.02 -8.96 -11.54
CA LEU A 350 2.76 -9.48 -12.03
C LEU A 350 2.45 -8.99 -13.46
N ILE A 351 2.65 -7.69 -13.73
CA ILE A 351 2.48 -7.11 -15.09
C ILE A 351 3.45 -7.78 -16.06
N ALA A 352 4.73 -7.94 -15.71
CA ALA A 352 5.71 -8.61 -16.55
C ALA A 352 5.31 -10.05 -16.90
N VAL A 353 4.82 -10.79 -15.93
CA VAL A 353 4.35 -12.18 -16.08
C VAL A 353 3.14 -12.25 -17.00
N ILE A 354 2.16 -11.36 -16.85
CA ILE A 354 0.96 -11.35 -17.71
C ILE A 354 1.33 -10.99 -19.16
N ILE A 355 2.21 -10.00 -19.37
CA ILE A 355 2.67 -9.65 -20.72
C ILE A 355 3.36 -10.88 -21.36
N LEU A 356 4.25 -11.55 -20.64
CA LEU A 356 4.96 -12.73 -21.13
C LEU A 356 3.99 -13.88 -21.42
N TYR A 357 3.02 -14.13 -20.54
CA TYR A 357 2.01 -15.16 -20.72
C TYR A 357 1.26 -15.02 -22.05
N HIS A 358 0.89 -13.79 -22.43
CA HIS A 358 0.22 -13.54 -23.70
C HIS A 358 1.12 -13.57 -24.95
N GLN A 359 2.44 -13.64 -24.78
CA GLN A 359 3.41 -13.75 -25.88
C GLN A 359 3.90 -15.17 -26.14
N ILE A 360 3.59 -16.10 -25.23
CA ILE A 360 4.05 -17.47 -25.35
C ILE A 360 3.07 -18.28 -26.19
N GLU A 361 3.58 -18.93 -27.24
CA GLU A 361 2.87 -20.04 -27.87
C GLU A 361 2.89 -21.22 -26.91
N THR A 362 1.71 -21.56 -26.38
CA THR A 362 1.58 -22.62 -25.38
C THR A 362 1.30 -23.97 -26.03
N ASP A 363 2.04 -24.98 -25.60
CA ASP A 363 1.77 -26.35 -26.01
C ASP A 363 0.55 -26.97 -25.28
N LYS A 364 0.15 -28.17 -25.71
CA LYS A 364 -1.01 -28.88 -25.15
C LYS A 364 -0.85 -29.17 -23.65
N TRP A 365 0.39 -29.52 -23.24
CA TRP A 365 0.69 -29.85 -21.83
C TRP A 365 0.64 -28.63 -20.92
N PHE A 366 1.18 -27.52 -21.38
CA PHE A 366 1.09 -26.25 -20.67
C PHE A 366 -0.38 -25.82 -20.49
N ASN A 367 -1.17 -25.87 -21.58
CA ASN A 367 -2.59 -25.50 -21.54
C ASN A 367 -3.40 -26.42 -20.60
N MET A 368 -3.06 -27.72 -20.54
CA MET A 368 -3.68 -28.65 -19.60
C MET A 368 -3.29 -28.33 -18.16
N GLY A 369 -2.00 -28.10 -17.89
CA GLY A 369 -1.51 -27.69 -16.57
C GLY A 369 -2.15 -26.39 -16.08
N MET A 370 -2.28 -25.40 -16.97
CA MET A 370 -2.95 -24.12 -16.66
C MET A 370 -4.43 -24.31 -16.32
N LYS A 371 -5.15 -25.21 -16.96
CA LYS A 371 -6.54 -25.50 -16.59
C LYS A 371 -6.67 -26.03 -15.17
N TYR A 372 -5.82 -27.00 -14.78
CA TYR A 372 -5.81 -27.50 -13.40
C TYR A 372 -5.41 -26.43 -12.40
N LEU A 373 -4.41 -25.61 -12.71
CA LEU A 373 -3.99 -24.49 -11.88
C LEU A 373 -5.13 -23.49 -11.66
N VAL A 374 -5.85 -23.13 -12.72
CA VAL A 374 -7.02 -22.22 -12.62
C VAL A 374 -8.12 -22.83 -11.74
N VAL A 375 -8.47 -24.09 -11.95
CA VAL A 375 -9.49 -24.77 -11.11
C VAL A 375 -9.07 -24.79 -9.66
N PHE A 376 -7.82 -25.19 -9.36
CA PHE A 376 -7.29 -25.18 -8.00
C PHE A 376 -7.29 -23.76 -7.40
N SER A 377 -6.85 -22.76 -8.15
CA SER A 377 -6.82 -21.37 -7.70
C SER A 377 -8.20 -20.82 -7.40
N VAL A 378 -9.20 -21.16 -8.21
CA VAL A 378 -10.61 -20.78 -7.98
C VAL A 378 -11.15 -21.44 -6.71
N LEU A 379 -10.90 -22.74 -6.53
CA LEU A 379 -11.31 -23.45 -5.30
C LEU A 379 -10.63 -22.86 -4.07
N TYR A 380 -9.32 -22.66 -4.13
CA TYR A 380 -8.55 -22.03 -3.05
C TYR A 380 -9.09 -20.62 -2.72
N PHE A 381 -9.31 -19.79 -3.76
CA PHE A 381 -9.90 -18.47 -3.59
C PHE A 381 -11.28 -18.55 -2.92
N THR A 382 -12.16 -19.42 -3.40
CA THR A 382 -13.51 -19.54 -2.87
C THR A 382 -13.49 -19.89 -1.37
N VAL A 383 -12.69 -20.88 -0.98
CA VAL A 383 -12.57 -21.29 0.43
C VAL A 383 -11.95 -20.17 1.27
N THR A 384 -10.81 -19.64 0.85
CA THR A 384 -10.09 -18.63 1.64
C THR A 384 -10.83 -17.30 1.70
N ALA A 385 -11.48 -16.86 0.63
CA ALA A 385 -12.28 -15.65 0.60
C ALA A 385 -13.53 -15.77 1.49
N SER A 386 -14.18 -16.93 1.51
CA SER A 386 -15.32 -17.20 2.40
C SER A 386 -14.90 -17.18 3.87
N LEU A 387 -13.80 -17.87 4.21
CA LEU A 387 -13.26 -17.87 5.57
C LEU A 387 -12.81 -16.46 5.99
N PHE A 388 -12.13 -15.75 5.11
CA PHE A 388 -11.70 -14.39 5.37
C PHE A 388 -12.89 -13.45 5.64
N THR A 389 -13.92 -13.50 4.78
CA THR A 389 -15.12 -12.67 4.94
C THR A 389 -15.86 -13.02 6.25
N TYR A 390 -15.94 -14.30 6.59
CA TYR A 390 -16.57 -14.75 7.84
C TYR A 390 -15.82 -14.19 9.07
N VAL A 391 -14.51 -14.29 9.11
CA VAL A 391 -13.73 -13.76 10.24
C VAL A 391 -13.76 -12.23 10.29
N LYS A 392 -13.74 -11.55 9.13
CA LYS A 392 -13.94 -10.10 9.09
C LYS A 392 -15.31 -9.70 9.63
N TYR A 393 -16.35 -10.49 9.35
CA TYR A 393 -17.68 -10.26 9.91
C TYR A 393 -17.69 -10.43 11.46
N ILE A 394 -17.05 -11.47 11.99
CA ILE A 394 -16.92 -11.66 13.44
C ILE A 394 -16.15 -10.49 14.06
N SER A 395 -14.97 -10.18 13.54
CA SER A 395 -14.12 -9.08 14.02
C SER A 395 -14.85 -7.73 13.97
N TRP A 396 -15.64 -7.48 12.93
CA TRP A 396 -16.47 -6.29 12.83
C TRP A 396 -17.59 -6.25 13.88
N THR A 397 -18.21 -7.40 14.17
CA THR A 397 -19.25 -7.52 15.21
C THR A 397 -18.66 -7.20 16.59
N ASP A 398 -17.49 -7.79 16.90
CA ASP A 398 -16.81 -7.56 18.17
C ASP A 398 -16.34 -6.12 18.30
N TYR A 399 -15.84 -5.54 17.20
CA TYR A 399 -15.54 -4.11 17.17
C TYR A 399 -16.77 -3.24 17.51
N LYS A 400 -17.94 -3.55 16.97
CA LYS A 400 -19.20 -2.83 17.26
C LYS A 400 -19.59 -2.92 18.72
N ILE A 401 -19.43 -4.10 19.33
CA ILE A 401 -19.68 -4.31 20.75
C ILE A 401 -18.71 -3.46 21.58
N PHE A 402 -17.42 -3.54 21.26
CA PHE A 402 -16.37 -2.76 21.93
C PHE A 402 -16.59 -1.24 21.78
N ASP A 403 -16.83 -0.75 20.57
CA ASP A 403 -17.11 0.66 20.30
C ASP A 403 -18.32 1.19 21.06
N SER A 404 -19.41 0.39 21.08
CA SER A 404 -20.62 0.72 21.85
C SER A 404 -20.37 0.73 23.36
N TYR A 405 -19.63 -0.28 23.86
CA TYR A 405 -19.29 -0.35 25.29
C TYR A 405 -18.45 0.84 25.74
N LEU A 406 -17.36 1.17 25.04
CA LEU A 406 -16.53 2.31 25.39
C LEU A 406 -17.30 3.64 25.29
N SER A 407 -18.16 3.79 24.31
CA SER A 407 -18.97 5.00 24.12
C SER A 407 -19.93 5.28 25.27
N GLN A 408 -20.34 4.25 26.02
CA GLN A 408 -21.23 4.34 27.19
C GLN A 408 -20.51 4.65 28.49
N HIS A 409 -19.18 4.43 28.56
CA HIS A 409 -18.39 4.58 29.81
C HIS A 409 -17.51 5.83 29.85
N LYS A 410 -17.99 6.93 29.27
CA LYS A 410 -17.25 8.22 29.25
C LYS A 410 -16.87 8.66 30.67
N ASN A 411 -15.69 9.26 30.82
CA ASN A 411 -15.12 9.72 32.08
C ASN A 411 -14.87 8.61 33.13
N GLN A 412 -14.77 7.36 32.70
CA GLN A 412 -14.56 6.21 33.59
C GLN A 412 -13.25 5.49 33.25
N SER A 413 -12.74 4.75 34.24
CA SER A 413 -11.73 3.73 34.03
C SER A 413 -12.43 2.44 33.60
N VAL A 414 -12.00 1.87 32.48
CA VAL A 414 -12.63 0.71 31.87
C VAL A 414 -11.68 -0.47 31.85
N VAL A 415 -12.20 -1.64 32.23
CA VAL A 415 -11.55 -2.93 32.03
C VAL A 415 -12.40 -3.70 31.01
N TYR A 416 -11.78 -4.17 29.93
CA TYR A 416 -12.48 -4.88 28.86
C TYR A 416 -11.76 -6.18 28.52
N GLU A 417 -12.52 -7.27 28.52
CA GLU A 417 -12.04 -8.59 28.13
C GLU A 417 -12.10 -8.72 26.61
N LEU A 418 -10.95 -8.96 25.98
CA LEU A 418 -10.86 -9.11 24.53
C LEU A 418 -11.30 -10.50 24.09
N PRO A 419 -12.02 -10.59 22.98
CA PRO A 419 -12.37 -11.89 22.41
C PRO A 419 -11.11 -12.65 21.97
N CYS A 420 -10.97 -13.87 22.45
CA CYS A 420 -9.85 -14.75 22.10
C CYS A 420 -10.12 -15.40 20.73
N TYR A 421 -9.35 -15.00 19.72
CA TYR A 421 -9.44 -15.62 18.39
C TYR A 421 -8.47 -16.80 18.27
N PRO A 422 -8.87 -17.90 17.60
CA PRO A 422 -7.95 -18.99 17.33
C PRO A 422 -6.74 -18.53 16.50
N VAL A 423 -5.53 -18.97 16.87
CA VAL A 423 -4.27 -18.59 16.22
C VAL A 423 -4.28 -18.80 14.69
N TRP A 424 -5.00 -19.82 14.19
CA TRP A 424 -5.12 -20.07 12.75
C TRP A 424 -5.86 -18.96 11.99
N THR A 425 -6.71 -18.17 12.66
CA THR A 425 -7.40 -17.04 12.04
C THR A 425 -6.42 -15.93 11.67
N THR A 426 -5.41 -15.71 12.48
CA THR A 426 -4.31 -14.75 12.22
C THR A 426 -3.49 -15.12 11.00
N TYR A 427 -3.16 -16.40 10.84
CA TYR A 427 -2.31 -16.87 9.72
C TYR A 427 -3.08 -16.99 8.39
N LEU A 428 -4.31 -17.52 8.42
CA LEU A 428 -5.13 -17.68 7.20
C LEU A 428 -5.64 -16.36 6.65
N ILE A 429 -5.83 -15.36 7.52
CA ILE A 429 -6.61 -14.18 7.18
C ILE A 429 -5.73 -12.98 6.88
N LYS A 430 -4.39 -13.09 7.05
CA LYS A 430 -3.51 -11.92 6.93
C LYS A 430 -4.11 -10.73 7.69
N SER A 431 -4.74 -11.03 8.83
CA SER A 431 -5.56 -10.07 9.56
C SER A 431 -4.65 -9.07 10.22
N PHE A 432 -5.00 -7.85 10.01
CA PHE A 432 -4.62 -6.75 10.84
C PHE A 432 -5.40 -6.92 12.15
N GLU A 433 -4.74 -7.31 13.21
CA GLU A 433 -5.36 -7.47 14.52
C GLU A 433 -5.48 -6.10 15.16
N TYR A 434 -6.71 -5.62 15.30
CA TYR A 434 -7.00 -4.32 15.91
C TYR A 434 -6.49 -4.19 17.34
N TYR A 435 -6.26 -5.31 18.02
CA TYR A 435 -5.96 -5.37 19.44
C TYR A 435 -4.48 -5.56 19.76
N ASN A 436 -3.68 -6.10 18.85
CA ASN A 436 -2.25 -6.36 19.12
C ASN A 436 -1.41 -5.08 19.29
N ASP A 437 -1.92 -3.94 18.80
CA ASP A 437 -1.20 -2.68 18.89
C ASP A 437 -1.55 -1.87 20.14
N PHE A 438 -2.43 -2.37 21.01
CA PHE A 438 -2.72 -1.72 22.30
C PHE A 438 -1.54 -1.77 23.28
N ASP A 439 -0.54 -2.59 23.05
CA ASP A 439 0.74 -2.55 23.78
C ASP A 439 1.50 -1.24 23.53
N PHE A 440 1.22 -0.55 22.42
CA PHE A 440 1.75 0.77 22.14
C PHE A 440 0.99 1.85 22.91
N GLN A 441 1.69 2.62 23.74
CA GLN A 441 1.07 3.66 24.56
C GLN A 441 0.32 4.72 23.74
N TRP A 442 0.82 5.06 22.55
CA TRP A 442 0.16 6.04 21.68
C TRP A 442 -1.17 5.54 21.11
N VAL A 443 -1.32 4.23 20.84
CA VAL A 443 -2.59 3.62 20.42
C VAL A 443 -3.57 3.67 21.57
N LYS A 444 -3.17 3.28 22.77
CA LYS A 444 -3.99 3.37 23.97
C LYS A 444 -4.46 4.80 24.21
N ASN A 445 -3.57 5.78 24.12
CA ASN A 445 -3.92 7.21 24.26
C ASN A 445 -4.95 7.67 23.22
N SER A 446 -4.83 7.25 21.97
CA SER A 446 -5.80 7.64 20.92
C SER A 446 -7.22 7.13 21.24
N VAL A 447 -7.33 5.94 21.82
CA VAL A 447 -8.62 5.37 22.26
C VAL A 447 -9.15 6.11 23.49
N LEU A 448 -8.31 6.40 24.48
CA LEU A 448 -8.69 7.15 25.67
C LEU A 448 -9.31 8.51 25.28
N VAL A 449 -8.67 9.22 24.35
CA VAL A 449 -9.16 10.52 23.86
C VAL A 449 -10.44 10.34 23.04
N LYS A 450 -10.50 9.40 22.11
CA LYS A 450 -11.67 9.17 21.25
C LYS A 450 -12.95 8.94 22.08
N TYR A 451 -12.86 8.13 23.16
CA TYR A 451 -14.01 7.77 23.98
C TYR A 451 -14.12 8.58 25.27
N ASN A 452 -13.21 9.54 25.49
CA ASN A 452 -13.14 10.33 26.72
C ASN A 452 -13.08 9.45 27.97
N LEU A 453 -12.13 8.50 28.02
CA LEU A 453 -11.91 7.59 29.15
C LEU A 453 -10.79 8.10 30.05
N THR A 454 -10.83 7.75 31.33
CA THR A 454 -9.73 8.05 32.27
C THR A 454 -8.63 6.98 32.24
N ASN A 455 -8.99 5.74 32.00
CA ASN A 455 -8.08 4.63 31.78
C ASN A 455 -8.76 3.52 30.98
N LEU A 456 -7.95 2.67 30.30
CA LEU A 456 -8.38 1.46 29.61
C LEU A 456 -7.40 0.34 29.92
N GLU A 457 -7.90 -0.76 30.46
CA GLU A 457 -7.16 -1.99 30.66
C GLU A 457 -7.81 -3.09 29.82
N LEU A 458 -7.01 -3.77 29.01
CA LEU A 458 -7.46 -4.89 28.20
C LEU A 458 -6.96 -6.18 28.84
N ILE A 459 -7.85 -7.14 29.04
CA ILE A 459 -7.55 -8.48 29.54
C ILE A 459 -7.68 -9.46 28.36
N TYR A 460 -6.66 -10.30 28.14
CA TYR A 460 -6.60 -11.31 27.09
C TYR A 460 -7.03 -12.69 27.60
#